data_02f566c7e58b78f6c2e78ea337dcbdec
#
_entry.id   02f566c7e58b78f6c2e78ea337dcbdec
#
_cell.length_a   1.000
_cell.length_b   1.000
_cell.length_c   1.000
_cell.angle_alpha   90.00
_cell.angle_beta   90.00
_cell.angle_gamma   90.00
#
_symmetry.space_group_name_H-M   'P 1'
#
loop_
_entity.id
_entity.type
_entity.pdbx_description
1 polymer ?
#
loop_
_entity_poly.entity_id
_entity_poly.type
_entity_poly.pdbx_seq_one_letter_code
_entity_poly.pdbx_strand_id
1 'polypeptide(L)'
;MNKNYDYVLQQNSYDCGIASLISILMYYGIRPSREKIIDSISKKHGGYTAYDLIKIGNMYGLEGYGLKTNIKELEKLPVIAHTIKDKNMFHFIVIYEIHNDYIKVLDPSEGIKNMSFEEFEEISTNIFLIFTGLKKKKLSNKLFRKELLKIVKANKYIITTTLFLSFIFILLSLVFSYYLKLVLTYSNSITIIYVISVIFLFVSIFKTLIYYIKNQLILKLSLKINVELTNRTTDHILNLPYEYFTKKTTGELITILEDVE
;
A
#
# COMPACT_ATOMS: atom_id res chain seq x y z
N MET A 1 -22.05 7.69 -21.98
CA MET A 1 -21.08 6.69 -21.47
C MET A 1 -21.22 6.62 -19.96
N ASN A 2 -21.65 5.48 -19.40
CA ASN A 2 -21.72 5.32 -17.94
C ASN A 2 -20.29 5.35 -17.39
N LYS A 3 -19.91 6.45 -16.74
CA LYS A 3 -18.68 6.50 -15.96
C LYS A 3 -18.83 5.56 -14.77
N ASN A 4 -18.01 4.53 -14.72
CA ASN A 4 -17.92 3.66 -13.54
C ASN A 4 -17.00 4.35 -12.54
N TYR A 5 -17.51 4.71 -11.36
CA TYR A 5 -16.75 5.35 -10.31
C TYR A 5 -16.25 4.29 -9.34
N ASP A 6 -14.94 4.27 -9.08
CA ASP A 6 -14.38 3.48 -7.98
C ASP A 6 -14.84 4.08 -6.65
N TYR A 7 -15.34 3.27 -5.75
CA TYR A 7 -15.81 3.72 -4.44
C TYR A 7 -15.62 2.65 -3.36
N VAL A 8 -15.74 3.05 -2.11
CA VAL A 8 -15.75 2.16 -0.95
C VAL A 8 -16.98 2.40 -0.09
N LEU A 9 -17.54 1.31 0.45
CA LEU A 9 -18.65 1.36 1.40
C LEU A 9 -18.12 1.58 2.82
N GLN A 10 -18.97 2.14 3.69
CA GLN A 10 -18.70 2.23 5.12
C GLN A 10 -18.70 0.83 5.77
N GLN A 11 -17.89 0.66 6.80
CA GLN A 11 -17.79 -0.59 7.56
C GLN A 11 -18.60 -0.54 8.86
N ASN A 12 -18.88 0.66 9.35
CA ASN A 12 -19.66 0.91 10.56
C ASN A 12 -20.41 2.25 10.44
N SER A 13 -21.33 2.52 11.38
CA SER A 13 -22.20 3.70 11.36
C SER A 13 -21.48 5.05 11.49
N TYR A 14 -20.22 5.08 11.92
CA TYR A 14 -19.43 6.31 12.12
C TYR A 14 -18.41 6.59 11.04
N ASP A 15 -18.39 5.78 9.98
CA ASP A 15 -17.32 5.70 8.99
C ASP A 15 -17.72 6.31 7.62
N CYS A 16 -18.95 6.83 7.50
CA CYS A 16 -19.47 7.40 6.26
C CYS A 16 -18.56 8.50 5.68
N GLY A 17 -18.04 9.38 6.55
CA GLY A 17 -17.12 10.45 6.13
C GLY A 17 -15.83 9.93 5.54
N ILE A 18 -15.21 8.94 6.16
CA ILE A 18 -13.97 8.30 5.67
C ILE A 18 -14.22 7.59 4.34
N ALA A 19 -15.31 6.81 4.23
CA ALA A 19 -15.65 6.12 3.00
C ALA A 19 -15.91 7.11 1.85
N SER A 20 -16.61 8.22 2.12
CA SER A 20 -16.80 9.33 1.17
C SER A 20 -15.48 9.95 0.74
N LEU A 21 -14.57 10.23 1.68
CA LEU A 21 -13.28 10.83 1.37
C LEU A 21 -12.38 9.88 0.57
N ILE A 22 -12.34 8.57 0.92
CA ILE A 22 -11.59 7.57 0.15
C ILE A 22 -12.10 7.53 -1.28
N SER A 23 -13.41 7.57 -1.49
CA SER A 23 -14.03 7.57 -2.83
C SER A 23 -13.66 8.83 -3.63
N ILE A 24 -13.57 9.99 -2.99
CA ILE A 24 -13.03 11.21 -3.60
C ILE A 24 -11.54 11.05 -3.96
N LEU A 25 -10.74 10.50 -3.06
CA LEU A 25 -9.31 10.24 -3.31
C LEU A 25 -9.12 9.29 -4.49
N MET A 26 -9.94 8.23 -4.57
CA MET A 26 -9.92 7.28 -5.69
C MET A 26 -10.30 7.95 -7.02
N TYR A 27 -11.27 8.86 -7.03
CA TYR A 27 -11.61 9.66 -8.20
C TYR A 27 -10.40 10.47 -8.71
N TYR A 28 -9.56 10.99 -7.81
CA TYR A 28 -8.32 11.69 -8.16
C TYR A 28 -7.12 10.73 -8.40
N GLY A 29 -7.35 9.41 -8.46
CA GLY A 29 -6.32 8.40 -8.74
C GLY A 29 -5.44 8.05 -7.53
N ILE A 30 -5.83 8.43 -6.31
CA ILE A 30 -5.15 8.09 -5.07
C ILE A 30 -5.89 6.92 -4.42
N ARG A 31 -5.20 5.80 -4.19
CA ARG A 31 -5.76 4.63 -3.49
C ARG A 31 -5.13 4.50 -2.11
N PRO A 32 -5.65 5.20 -1.10
CA PRO A 32 -5.13 5.12 0.26
C PRO A 32 -5.57 3.82 0.93
N SER A 33 -4.79 3.32 1.89
CA SER A 33 -5.28 2.32 2.82
C SER A 33 -6.21 3.01 3.84
N ARG A 34 -7.36 2.40 4.12
CA ARG A 34 -8.33 2.89 5.11
C ARG A 34 -7.70 3.00 6.49
N GLU A 35 -6.93 1.99 6.89
CA GLU A 35 -6.24 1.91 8.17
C GLU A 35 -5.28 3.10 8.34
N LYS A 36 -4.52 3.45 7.31
CA LYS A 36 -3.61 4.61 7.33
C LYS A 36 -4.33 5.93 7.50
N ILE A 37 -5.54 6.05 6.96
CA ILE A 37 -6.38 7.24 7.15
C ILE A 37 -6.86 7.30 8.60
N ILE A 38 -7.40 6.20 9.11
CA ILE A 38 -7.92 6.11 10.48
C ILE A 38 -6.80 6.38 11.50
N ASP A 39 -5.61 5.84 11.28
CA ASP A 39 -4.44 6.03 12.14
C ASP A 39 -3.89 7.47 12.11
N SER A 40 -4.09 8.20 11.00
CA SER A 40 -3.59 9.56 10.84
C SER A 40 -4.35 10.61 11.66
N ILE A 41 -5.51 10.25 12.21
CA ILE A 41 -6.35 11.15 13.01
C ILE A 41 -6.76 10.45 14.30
N SER A 42 -6.58 11.16 15.41
CA SER A 42 -7.07 10.70 16.71
C SER A 42 -8.57 10.38 16.63
N LYS A 43 -8.92 9.10 16.74
CA LYS A 43 -10.29 8.60 16.67
C LYS A 43 -11.11 9.29 17.79
N LYS A 44 -12.07 10.13 17.42
CA LYS A 44 -13.08 10.63 18.35
C LYS A 44 -14.22 9.62 18.38
N HIS A 45 -14.72 9.30 19.57
CA HIS A 45 -15.99 8.61 19.70
C HIS A 45 -17.06 9.52 19.07
N GLY A 46 -17.72 9.08 17.98
CA GLY A 46 -18.81 9.84 17.36
C GLY A 46 -18.64 10.22 15.88
N GLY A 47 -17.63 9.70 15.18
CA GLY A 47 -17.43 9.93 13.74
C GLY A 47 -16.44 11.06 13.44
N TYR A 48 -16.32 11.41 12.15
CA TYR A 48 -15.37 12.39 11.63
C TYR A 48 -16.11 13.67 11.26
N THR A 49 -15.54 14.82 11.65
CA THR A 49 -16.08 16.12 11.29
C THR A 49 -15.67 16.52 9.87
N ALA A 50 -16.40 17.47 9.28
CA ALA A 50 -16.03 18.08 7.99
C ALA A 50 -14.59 18.61 7.99
N TYR A 51 -14.15 19.19 9.10
CA TYR A 51 -12.78 19.67 9.28
C TYR A 51 -11.75 18.53 9.24
N ASP A 52 -12.05 17.39 9.88
CA ASP A 52 -11.17 16.23 9.87
C ASP A 52 -11.00 15.70 8.43
N LEU A 53 -12.11 15.62 7.67
CA LEU A 53 -12.08 15.17 6.27
C LEU A 53 -11.26 16.11 5.38
N ILE A 54 -11.40 17.41 5.54
CA ILE A 54 -10.58 18.40 4.82
C ILE A 54 -9.11 18.24 5.18
N LYS A 55 -8.80 18.10 6.46
CA LYS A 55 -7.42 17.91 6.93
C LYS A 55 -6.79 16.64 6.33
N ILE A 56 -7.53 15.54 6.30
CA ILE A 56 -7.06 14.29 5.67
C ILE A 56 -6.85 14.50 4.18
N GLY A 57 -7.82 15.06 3.46
CA GLY A 57 -7.71 15.35 2.04
C GLY A 57 -6.45 16.15 1.71
N ASN A 58 -6.15 17.17 2.53
CA ASN A 58 -4.94 17.98 2.40
C ASN A 58 -3.65 17.18 2.66
N MET A 59 -3.65 16.22 3.59
CA MET A 59 -2.51 15.33 3.83
C MET A 59 -2.21 14.44 2.62
N TYR A 60 -3.25 14.05 1.87
CA TYR A 60 -3.12 13.27 0.63
C TYR A 60 -2.88 14.14 -0.61
N GLY A 61 -2.75 15.45 -0.44
CA GLY A 61 -2.36 16.38 -1.52
C GLY A 61 -3.51 17.03 -2.27
N LEU A 62 -4.75 16.86 -1.81
CA LEU A 62 -5.89 17.63 -2.30
C LEU A 62 -5.95 18.99 -1.58
N GLU A 63 -6.50 20.00 -2.21
CA GLU A 63 -6.88 21.25 -1.55
C GLU A 63 -8.37 21.18 -1.21
N GLY A 64 -8.69 20.99 0.09
CA GLY A 64 -10.06 20.88 0.57
C GLY A 64 -10.53 22.15 1.27
N TYR A 65 -11.78 22.55 1.02
CA TYR A 65 -12.48 23.59 1.75
C TYR A 65 -13.98 23.28 1.87
N GLY A 66 -14.60 23.84 2.90
CA GLY A 66 -16.04 23.75 3.09
C GLY A 66 -16.74 24.96 2.49
N LEU A 67 -17.87 24.74 1.83
CA LEU A 67 -18.72 25.77 1.27
C LEU A 67 -20.18 25.52 1.70
N LYS A 68 -20.88 26.57 2.12
CA LYS A 68 -22.32 26.54 2.36
C LYS A 68 -23.02 27.24 1.22
N THR A 69 -23.70 26.50 0.38
CA THR A 69 -24.37 27.03 -0.83
C THR A 69 -25.50 26.10 -1.27
N ASN A 70 -26.25 26.49 -2.31
CA ASN A 70 -27.25 25.62 -2.92
C ASN A 70 -26.54 24.64 -3.90
N ILE A 71 -27.09 23.42 -4.04
CA ILE A 71 -26.56 22.41 -4.94
C ILE A 71 -26.45 22.90 -6.39
N LYS A 72 -27.36 23.77 -6.82
CA LYS A 72 -27.40 24.35 -8.19
C LYS A 72 -26.26 25.33 -8.47
N GLU A 73 -25.59 25.82 -7.43
CA GLU A 73 -24.48 26.78 -7.52
C GLU A 73 -23.11 26.07 -7.48
N LEU A 74 -23.08 24.73 -7.41
CA LEU A 74 -21.85 23.98 -7.40
C LEU A 74 -21.19 23.95 -8.77
N GLU A 75 -20.03 24.59 -8.87
CA GLU A 75 -19.26 24.66 -10.12
C GLU A 75 -18.34 23.43 -10.32
N LYS A 76 -18.01 22.72 -9.27
CA LYS A 76 -17.03 21.63 -9.30
C LYS A 76 -17.59 20.36 -8.68
N LEU A 77 -17.35 19.24 -9.36
CA LEU A 77 -17.68 17.89 -8.91
C LEU A 77 -16.45 16.97 -9.07
N PRO A 78 -16.31 15.91 -8.32
CA PRO A 78 -17.19 15.47 -7.24
C PRO A 78 -17.00 16.26 -5.94
N VAL A 79 -18.04 16.28 -5.08
CA VAL A 79 -18.03 16.91 -3.76
C VAL A 79 -18.60 15.98 -2.71
N ILE A 80 -18.21 16.15 -1.46
CA ILE A 80 -18.86 15.50 -0.33
C ILE A 80 -19.96 16.44 0.20
N ALA A 81 -21.19 15.97 0.22
CA ALA A 81 -22.31 16.68 0.83
C ALA A 81 -22.55 16.21 2.26
N HIS A 82 -22.75 17.14 3.17
CA HIS A 82 -23.18 16.85 4.52
C HIS A 82 -24.71 16.80 4.55
N THR A 83 -25.26 15.69 5.04
CA THR A 83 -26.69 15.39 5.04
C THR A 83 -27.13 14.92 6.43
N ILE A 84 -28.45 14.83 6.63
CA ILE A 84 -29.07 14.26 7.81
C ILE A 84 -29.78 12.97 7.41
N LYS A 85 -29.44 11.84 8.03
CA LYS A 85 -30.08 10.55 7.88
C LYS A 85 -30.87 10.24 9.18
N ASP A 86 -32.08 9.64 9.05
CA ASP A 86 -32.89 9.16 10.19
C ASP A 86 -33.15 10.18 11.30
N LYS A 87 -33.61 11.37 10.90
CA LYS A 87 -34.08 12.51 11.74
C LYS A 87 -33.04 13.17 12.65
N ASN A 88 -31.87 12.55 12.98
CA ASN A 88 -30.86 13.18 13.87
C ASN A 88 -29.42 12.73 13.66
N MET A 89 -29.13 11.85 12.69
CA MET A 89 -27.76 11.42 12.44
C MET A 89 -27.15 12.15 11.27
N PHE A 90 -26.04 12.85 11.50
CA PHE A 90 -25.25 13.44 10.45
C PHE A 90 -24.61 12.36 9.57
N HIS A 91 -24.68 12.56 8.27
CA HIS A 91 -24.18 11.63 7.29
C HIS A 91 -23.43 12.36 6.17
N PHE A 92 -22.51 11.68 5.51
CA PHE A 92 -21.76 12.20 4.37
C PHE A 92 -22.01 11.33 3.15
N ILE A 93 -22.36 11.96 2.03
CA ILE A 93 -22.52 11.31 0.73
C ILE A 93 -21.64 12.03 -0.31
N VAL A 94 -21.32 11.35 -1.42
CA VAL A 94 -20.55 11.97 -2.51
C VAL A 94 -21.45 12.25 -3.69
N ILE A 95 -21.44 13.47 -4.20
CA ILE A 95 -22.12 13.85 -5.43
C ILE A 95 -21.10 13.76 -6.56
N TYR A 96 -21.34 12.85 -7.50
CA TYR A 96 -20.48 12.67 -8.68
C TYR A 96 -20.93 13.46 -9.89
N GLU A 97 -22.24 13.52 -10.13
CA GLU A 97 -22.83 14.19 -11.30
C GLU A 97 -24.13 14.88 -10.91
N ILE A 98 -24.41 16.00 -11.57
CA ILE A 98 -25.68 16.73 -11.47
C ILE A 98 -26.26 16.76 -12.87
N HIS A 99 -27.45 16.19 -13.05
CA HIS A 99 -28.23 16.19 -14.29
C HIS A 99 -29.46 17.11 -14.13
N ASN A 100 -30.22 17.32 -15.18
CA ASN A 100 -31.40 18.21 -15.13
C ASN A 100 -32.48 17.70 -14.16
N ASP A 101 -32.68 16.37 -14.10
CA ASP A 101 -33.79 15.76 -13.38
C ASP A 101 -33.35 14.97 -12.14
N TYR A 102 -32.05 14.66 -12.01
CA TYR A 102 -31.52 13.87 -10.90
C TYR A 102 -30.06 14.19 -10.63
N ILE A 103 -29.61 13.82 -9.46
CA ILE A 103 -28.20 13.83 -9.06
C ILE A 103 -27.71 12.40 -8.84
N LYS A 104 -26.50 12.12 -9.30
CA LYS A 104 -25.84 10.81 -9.09
C LYS A 104 -25.00 10.89 -7.84
N VAL A 105 -25.40 10.16 -6.82
CA VAL A 105 -24.77 10.19 -5.50
C VAL A 105 -24.23 8.82 -5.14
N LEU A 106 -23.16 8.82 -4.35
CA LEU A 106 -22.71 7.66 -3.59
C LEU A 106 -23.13 7.84 -2.14
N ASP A 107 -24.04 7.01 -1.66
CA ASP A 107 -24.25 6.81 -0.24
C ASP A 107 -23.32 5.71 0.26
N PRO A 108 -22.37 5.98 1.17
CA PRO A 108 -21.46 4.96 1.67
C PRO A 108 -22.15 3.76 2.36
N SER A 109 -23.41 3.89 2.77
CA SER A 109 -24.16 2.79 3.36
C SER A 109 -24.87 1.89 2.33
N GLU A 110 -25.13 2.41 1.13
CA GLU A 110 -25.98 1.74 0.14
C GLU A 110 -25.29 1.55 -1.22
N GLY A 111 -24.35 2.44 -1.57
CA GLY A 111 -23.69 2.47 -2.86
C GLY A 111 -24.13 3.64 -3.75
N ILE A 112 -23.85 3.53 -5.05
CA ILE A 112 -24.20 4.57 -6.02
C ILE A 112 -25.70 4.48 -6.36
N LYS A 113 -26.38 5.62 -6.29
CA LYS A 113 -27.80 5.75 -6.67
C LYS A 113 -28.07 7.10 -7.34
N ASN A 114 -29.19 7.16 -8.04
CA ASN A 114 -29.77 8.41 -8.53
C ASN A 114 -30.78 8.89 -7.49
N MET A 115 -30.76 10.19 -7.20
CA MET A 115 -31.62 10.85 -6.22
C MET A 115 -32.24 12.08 -6.88
N SER A 116 -33.52 12.38 -6.65
CA SER A 116 -34.14 13.60 -7.12
C SER A 116 -33.63 14.83 -6.36
N PHE A 117 -33.85 16.02 -6.92
CA PHE A 117 -33.46 17.26 -6.20
C PHE A 117 -34.27 17.45 -4.93
N GLU A 118 -35.56 17.10 -4.95
CA GLU A 118 -36.45 17.18 -3.80
C GLU A 118 -35.97 16.28 -2.65
N GLU A 119 -35.73 15.00 -2.95
CA GLU A 119 -35.17 14.04 -1.98
C GLU A 119 -33.83 14.51 -1.38
N PHE A 120 -32.96 15.13 -2.20
CA PHE A 120 -31.69 15.66 -1.72
C PHE A 120 -31.88 16.90 -0.84
N GLU A 121 -32.76 17.84 -1.25
CA GLU A 121 -33.03 19.06 -0.47
C GLU A 121 -33.60 18.75 0.92
N GLU A 122 -34.44 17.71 1.05
CA GLU A 122 -34.98 17.27 2.34
C GLU A 122 -33.92 16.82 3.36
N ILE A 123 -32.84 16.20 2.87
CA ILE A 123 -31.78 15.67 3.73
C ILE A 123 -30.55 16.58 3.81
N SER A 124 -30.41 17.53 2.92
CA SER A 124 -29.21 18.37 2.79
C SER A 124 -29.11 19.44 3.88
N THR A 125 -27.91 19.62 4.42
CA THR A 125 -27.60 20.78 5.27
C THR A 125 -27.03 21.96 4.48
N ASN A 126 -26.95 21.84 3.15
CA ASN A 126 -26.32 22.80 2.26
C ASN A 126 -24.84 23.08 2.54
N ILE A 127 -24.16 22.13 3.20
CA ILE A 127 -22.71 22.19 3.46
C ILE A 127 -22.04 21.15 2.54
N PHE A 128 -21.09 21.63 1.74
CA PHE A 128 -20.33 20.81 0.80
C PHE A 128 -18.84 20.90 1.09
N LEU A 129 -18.15 19.77 0.99
CA LEU A 129 -16.70 19.73 1.04
C LEU A 129 -16.19 19.57 -0.38
N ILE A 130 -15.51 20.57 -0.85
CA ILE A 130 -14.96 20.64 -2.20
C ILE A 130 -13.48 20.31 -2.12
N PHE A 131 -13.03 19.39 -2.98
CA PHE A 131 -11.64 19.03 -3.12
C PHE A 131 -11.16 19.37 -4.51
N THR A 132 -10.07 20.12 -4.60
CA THR A 132 -9.49 20.55 -5.86
C THR A 132 -8.02 20.23 -5.93
N GLY A 133 -7.55 19.92 -7.14
CA GLY A 133 -6.14 19.88 -7.52
C GLY A 133 -5.26 18.94 -6.73
N LEU A 134 -4.69 17.97 -7.42
CA LEU A 134 -3.50 17.30 -6.93
C LEU A 134 -2.35 18.30 -6.89
N LYS A 135 -2.08 18.94 -5.77
CA LYS A 135 -0.69 19.29 -5.50
C LYS A 135 0.07 17.96 -5.55
N LYS A 136 0.85 17.75 -6.59
CA LYS A 136 1.79 16.62 -6.70
C LYS A 136 2.77 16.69 -5.54
N LYS A 137 2.32 16.45 -4.32
CA LYS A 137 3.16 16.00 -3.25
C LYS A 137 3.52 14.58 -3.67
N LYS A 138 4.60 14.43 -4.44
CA LYS A 138 5.30 13.15 -4.54
C LYS A 138 5.43 12.69 -3.08
N LEU A 139 4.49 11.87 -2.64
CA LEU A 139 4.64 11.13 -1.39
C LEU A 139 6.00 10.45 -1.56
N SER A 140 6.92 10.87 -0.73
CA SER A 140 8.33 10.74 -1.01
C SER A 140 8.74 9.28 -0.92
N ASN A 141 8.63 8.56 -2.07
CA ASN A 141 9.46 7.38 -2.32
C ASN A 141 10.97 7.71 -2.10
N LYS A 142 11.29 8.99 -1.96
CA LYS A 142 12.63 9.51 -1.70
C LYS A 142 13.13 9.17 -0.29
N LEU A 143 12.25 9.18 0.73
CA LEU A 143 12.59 8.75 2.09
C LEU A 143 12.76 7.24 2.15
N PHE A 144 11.82 6.49 1.62
CA PHE A 144 11.92 5.03 1.54
C PHE A 144 13.15 4.58 0.74
N ARG A 145 13.37 5.16 -0.45
CA ARG A 145 14.58 4.89 -1.26
C ARG A 145 15.87 5.27 -0.53
N LYS A 146 15.88 6.36 0.24
CA LYS A 146 17.05 6.79 1.02
C LYS A 146 17.36 5.79 2.14
N GLU A 147 16.35 5.28 2.83
CA GLU A 147 16.53 4.25 3.86
C GLU A 147 16.98 2.91 3.26
N LEU A 148 16.36 2.45 2.18
CA LEU A 148 16.83 1.27 1.45
C LEU A 148 18.28 1.41 1.00
N LEU A 149 18.66 2.57 0.44
CA LEU A 149 20.04 2.82 0.02
C LEU A 149 21.04 2.83 1.18
N LYS A 150 20.63 3.26 2.38
CA LYS A 150 21.48 3.15 3.59
C LYS A 150 21.74 1.69 3.94
N ILE A 151 20.69 0.84 3.96
CA ILE A 151 20.82 -0.59 4.25
C ILE A 151 21.72 -1.28 3.22
N VAL A 152 21.52 -1.00 1.92
CA VAL A 152 22.35 -1.54 0.85
C VAL A 152 23.81 -1.10 0.99
N LYS A 153 24.06 0.19 1.26
CA LYS A 153 25.41 0.73 1.45
C LYS A 153 26.10 0.14 2.68
N ALA A 154 25.38 -0.04 3.80
CA ALA A 154 25.91 -0.63 5.02
C ALA A 154 26.33 -2.10 4.83
N ASN A 155 25.64 -2.81 3.92
CA ASN A 155 25.90 -4.24 3.67
C ASN A 155 26.50 -4.51 2.29
N LYS A 156 27.07 -3.48 1.64
CA LYS A 156 27.59 -3.56 0.25
C LYS A 156 28.54 -4.74 0.01
N TYR A 157 29.43 -5.03 0.98
CA TYR A 157 30.41 -6.11 0.85
C TYR A 157 29.73 -7.49 0.78
N ILE A 158 28.77 -7.77 1.66
CA ILE A 158 28.01 -9.03 1.64
C ILE A 158 27.23 -9.15 0.32
N ILE A 159 26.58 -8.07 -0.10
CA ILE A 159 25.79 -8.05 -1.32
C ILE A 159 26.66 -8.28 -2.56
N THR A 160 27.81 -7.59 -2.68
CA THR A 160 28.70 -7.76 -3.84
C THR A 160 29.33 -9.16 -3.85
N THR A 161 29.73 -9.69 -2.70
CA THR A 161 30.26 -11.08 -2.61
C THR A 161 29.21 -12.10 -3.00
N THR A 162 27.96 -11.93 -2.53
CA THR A 162 26.86 -12.84 -2.88
C THR A 162 26.52 -12.78 -4.37
N LEU A 163 26.53 -11.60 -4.99
CA LEU A 163 26.33 -11.44 -6.43
C LEU A 163 27.45 -12.10 -7.23
N PHE A 164 28.69 -11.93 -6.81
CA PHE A 164 29.86 -12.55 -7.44
C PHE A 164 29.79 -14.09 -7.38
N LEU A 165 29.48 -14.65 -6.20
CA LEU A 165 29.30 -16.10 -6.04
C LEU A 165 28.12 -16.63 -6.86
N SER A 166 27.04 -15.84 -6.97
CA SER A 166 25.89 -16.19 -7.83
C SER A 166 26.27 -16.23 -9.30
N PHE A 167 27.09 -15.31 -9.76
CA PHE A 167 27.61 -15.30 -11.13
C PHE A 167 28.47 -16.54 -11.41
N ILE A 168 29.41 -16.89 -10.52
CA ILE A 168 30.21 -18.11 -10.65
C ILE A 168 29.31 -19.36 -10.65
N PHE A 169 28.31 -19.42 -9.78
CA PHE A 169 27.37 -20.53 -9.73
C PHE A 169 26.61 -20.72 -11.06
N ILE A 170 26.21 -19.63 -11.72
CA ILE A 170 25.56 -19.66 -13.03
C ILE A 170 26.52 -20.19 -14.08
N LEU A 171 27.76 -19.70 -14.12
CA LEU A 171 28.78 -20.20 -15.06
C LEU A 171 29.04 -21.70 -14.90
N LEU A 172 29.18 -22.19 -13.68
CA LEU A 172 29.34 -23.62 -13.41
C LEU A 172 28.08 -24.41 -13.80
N SER A 173 26.90 -23.84 -13.72
CA SER A 173 25.66 -24.46 -14.17
C SER A 173 25.63 -24.65 -15.70
N LEU A 174 26.15 -23.67 -16.44
CA LEU A 174 26.27 -23.79 -17.90
C LEU A 174 27.28 -24.86 -18.29
N VAL A 175 28.44 -24.94 -17.60
CA VAL A 175 29.43 -26.00 -17.81
C VAL A 175 28.81 -27.38 -17.54
N PHE A 176 27.98 -27.50 -16.50
CA PHE A 176 27.29 -28.76 -16.18
C PHE A 176 26.32 -29.20 -17.28
N SER A 177 25.61 -28.26 -17.91
CA SER A 177 24.74 -28.55 -19.06
C SER A 177 25.51 -29.15 -20.25
N TYR A 178 26.79 -28.77 -20.41
CA TYR A 178 27.64 -29.28 -21.46
C TYR A 178 28.07 -30.74 -21.21
N TYR A 179 28.05 -31.23 -19.98
CA TYR A 179 28.35 -32.61 -19.62
C TYR A 179 27.50 -33.63 -20.39
N LEU A 180 26.19 -33.46 -20.43
CA LEU A 180 25.29 -34.34 -21.14
C LEU A 180 25.65 -34.46 -22.63
N LYS A 181 26.01 -33.35 -23.27
CA LYS A 181 26.46 -33.33 -24.64
C LYS A 181 27.75 -34.15 -24.82
N LEU A 182 28.74 -34.02 -23.95
CA LEU A 182 29.99 -34.75 -24.01
C LEU A 182 29.77 -36.26 -23.83
N VAL A 183 28.96 -36.68 -22.87
CA VAL A 183 28.64 -38.11 -22.64
C VAL A 183 27.97 -38.72 -23.87
N LEU A 184 27.02 -38.02 -24.48
CA LEU A 184 26.35 -38.51 -25.71
C LEU A 184 27.30 -38.57 -26.89
N THR A 185 28.21 -37.61 -27.05
CA THR A 185 29.17 -37.56 -28.16
C THR A 185 30.19 -38.72 -28.07
N TYR A 186 30.67 -39.06 -26.89
CA TYR A 186 31.68 -40.08 -26.66
C TYR A 186 31.11 -41.40 -26.13
N SER A 187 29.82 -41.69 -26.40
CA SER A 187 29.10 -42.87 -25.91
C SER A 187 29.77 -44.21 -26.23
N ASN A 188 30.59 -44.28 -27.28
CA ASN A 188 31.28 -45.52 -27.74
C ASN A 188 32.60 -45.81 -26.98
N SER A 189 33.06 -44.89 -26.12
CA SER A 189 34.36 -45.01 -25.43
C SER A 189 34.22 -44.94 -23.91
N ILE A 190 34.11 -46.07 -23.23
CA ILE A 190 33.93 -46.17 -21.77
C ILE A 190 35.02 -45.43 -21.01
N THR A 191 36.28 -45.50 -21.44
CA THR A 191 37.41 -44.83 -20.78
C THR A 191 37.26 -43.31 -20.80
N ILE A 192 36.81 -42.73 -21.91
CA ILE A 192 36.59 -41.29 -22.06
C ILE A 192 35.42 -40.84 -21.16
N ILE A 193 34.33 -41.61 -21.15
CA ILE A 193 33.18 -41.32 -20.29
C ILE A 193 33.58 -41.31 -18.80
N TYR A 194 34.38 -42.30 -18.38
CA TYR A 194 34.88 -42.39 -17.00
C TYR A 194 35.66 -41.13 -16.60
N VAL A 195 36.64 -40.73 -17.41
CA VAL A 195 37.46 -39.54 -17.17
C VAL A 195 36.59 -38.27 -17.09
N ILE A 196 35.68 -38.08 -18.04
CA ILE A 196 34.76 -36.96 -18.08
C ILE A 196 33.89 -36.93 -16.79
N SER A 197 33.35 -38.09 -16.39
CA SER A 197 32.51 -38.21 -15.20
C SER A 197 33.25 -37.87 -13.91
N VAL A 198 34.51 -38.27 -13.77
CA VAL A 198 35.34 -37.91 -12.61
C VAL A 198 35.59 -36.41 -12.55
N ILE A 199 35.91 -35.78 -13.70
CA ILE A 199 36.12 -34.31 -13.73
C ILE A 199 34.84 -33.59 -13.32
N PHE A 200 33.67 -33.99 -13.86
CA PHE A 200 32.41 -33.35 -13.54
C PHE A 200 31.94 -33.61 -12.08
N LEU A 201 32.36 -34.74 -11.48
CA LEU A 201 32.15 -34.98 -10.06
C LEU A 201 32.86 -33.92 -9.22
N PHE A 202 34.10 -33.58 -9.50
CA PHE A 202 34.82 -32.52 -8.82
C PHE A 202 34.17 -31.15 -9.05
N VAL A 203 33.75 -30.86 -10.29
CA VAL A 203 33.01 -29.61 -10.60
C VAL A 203 31.69 -29.52 -9.80
N SER A 204 30.98 -30.65 -9.67
CA SER A 204 29.73 -30.72 -8.90
C SER A 204 29.95 -30.46 -7.40
N ILE A 205 31.00 -31.05 -6.81
CA ILE A 205 31.37 -30.79 -5.40
C ILE A 205 31.70 -29.33 -5.21
N PHE A 206 32.51 -28.74 -6.10
CA PHE A 206 32.88 -27.32 -6.01
C PHE A 206 31.66 -26.39 -6.17
N LYS A 207 30.76 -26.71 -7.09
CA LYS A 207 29.49 -25.99 -7.27
C LYS A 207 28.63 -26.03 -5.99
N THR A 208 28.53 -27.19 -5.35
CA THR A 208 27.78 -27.38 -4.10
C THR A 208 28.39 -26.58 -2.96
N LEU A 209 29.71 -26.51 -2.88
CA LEU A 209 30.42 -25.70 -1.89
C LEU A 209 30.12 -24.20 -2.07
N ILE A 210 30.17 -23.69 -3.31
CA ILE A 210 29.82 -22.30 -3.62
C ILE A 210 28.37 -22.01 -3.25
N TYR A 211 27.44 -22.93 -3.58
CA TYR A 211 26.04 -22.81 -3.22
C TYR A 211 25.85 -22.70 -1.69
N TYR A 212 26.52 -23.54 -0.92
CA TYR A 212 26.49 -23.50 0.54
C TYR A 212 26.97 -22.15 1.09
N ILE A 213 28.15 -21.69 0.66
CA ILE A 213 28.72 -20.41 1.11
C ILE A 213 27.79 -19.25 0.77
N LYS A 214 27.25 -19.24 -0.46
CA LYS A 214 26.29 -18.22 -0.91
C LYS A 214 25.06 -18.19 -0.01
N ASN A 215 24.47 -19.34 0.30
CA ASN A 215 23.28 -19.41 1.14
C ASN A 215 23.54 -18.95 2.56
N GLN A 216 24.71 -19.25 3.13
CA GLN A 216 25.11 -18.76 4.44
C GLN A 216 25.23 -17.21 4.47
N LEU A 217 25.76 -16.62 3.39
CA LEU A 217 25.85 -15.16 3.28
C LEU A 217 24.46 -14.51 3.13
N ILE A 218 23.55 -15.12 2.37
CA ILE A 218 22.17 -14.65 2.22
C ILE A 218 21.45 -14.71 3.57
N LEU A 219 21.54 -15.84 4.27
CA LEU A 219 20.93 -16.01 5.58
C LEU A 219 21.45 -14.97 6.59
N LYS A 220 22.77 -14.76 6.61
CA LYS A 220 23.40 -13.75 7.48
C LYS A 220 22.91 -12.32 7.17
N LEU A 221 22.74 -12.00 5.90
CA LEU A 221 22.21 -10.71 5.47
C LEU A 221 20.73 -10.57 5.87
N SER A 222 19.92 -11.59 5.63
CA SER A 222 18.50 -11.60 5.98
C SER A 222 18.30 -11.39 7.49
N LEU A 223 18.98 -12.18 8.32
CA LEU A 223 18.91 -12.05 9.78
C LEU A 223 19.32 -10.64 10.25
N LYS A 224 20.39 -10.09 9.68
CA LYS A 224 20.85 -8.75 10.03
C LYS A 224 19.82 -7.67 9.67
N ILE A 225 19.20 -7.77 8.51
CA ILE A 225 18.16 -6.82 8.06
C ILE A 225 16.92 -6.97 8.94
N ASN A 226 16.46 -8.19 9.22
CA ASN A 226 15.29 -8.44 10.06
C ASN A 226 15.49 -7.85 11.46
N VAL A 227 16.60 -8.15 12.13
CA VAL A 227 16.90 -7.61 13.46
C VAL A 227 16.94 -6.07 13.44
N GLU A 228 17.55 -5.46 12.41
CA GLU A 228 17.60 -3.99 12.31
C GLU A 228 16.21 -3.38 12.09
N LEU A 229 15.37 -4.00 11.26
CA LEU A 229 14.00 -3.53 11.01
C LEU A 229 13.13 -3.71 12.25
N THR A 230 13.17 -4.88 12.89
CA THR A 230 12.40 -5.15 14.11
C THR A 230 12.77 -4.17 15.23
N ASN A 231 14.06 -3.95 15.48
CA ASN A 231 14.52 -2.98 16.49
C ASN A 231 14.03 -1.57 16.19
N ARG A 232 14.13 -1.10 14.93
CA ARG A 232 13.65 0.24 14.55
C ARG A 232 12.14 0.38 14.70
N THR A 233 11.39 -0.66 14.34
CA THR A 233 9.93 -0.66 14.48
C THR A 233 9.53 -0.66 15.95
N THR A 234 10.19 -1.47 16.79
CA THR A 234 9.97 -1.51 18.24
C THR A 234 10.28 -0.15 18.87
N ASP A 235 11.44 0.44 18.55
CA ASP A 235 11.81 1.76 19.04
C ASP A 235 10.78 2.83 18.61
N HIS A 236 10.31 2.76 17.37
CA HIS A 236 9.29 3.68 16.90
C HIS A 236 7.97 3.52 17.65
N ILE A 237 7.51 2.28 17.85
CA ILE A 237 6.27 1.99 18.59
C ILE A 237 6.39 2.47 20.04
N LEU A 238 7.51 2.19 20.72
CA LEU A 238 7.72 2.59 22.12
C LEU A 238 7.75 4.12 22.31
N ASN A 239 8.13 4.88 21.29
CA ASN A 239 8.14 6.34 21.30
C ASN A 239 6.80 6.96 20.88
N LEU A 240 5.75 6.17 20.60
CA LEU A 240 4.42 6.68 20.31
C LEU A 240 3.73 7.16 21.59
N PRO A 241 2.86 8.19 21.52
CA PRO A 241 2.13 8.70 22.68
C PRO A 241 1.20 7.62 23.26
N TYR A 242 0.98 7.66 24.58
CA TYR A 242 0.12 6.71 25.31
C TYR A 242 -1.28 6.53 24.68
N GLU A 243 -1.83 7.60 24.10
CA GLU A 243 -3.12 7.58 23.40
C GLU A 243 -3.15 6.60 22.20
N TYR A 244 -2.02 6.27 21.63
CA TYR A 244 -1.93 5.26 20.56
C TYR A 244 -2.22 3.86 21.10
N PHE A 245 -1.70 3.54 22.28
CA PHE A 245 -1.85 2.23 22.92
C PHE A 245 -3.25 1.99 23.47
N THR A 246 -3.94 3.03 23.95
CA THR A 246 -5.32 2.91 24.44
C THR A 246 -6.34 2.66 23.34
N LYS A 247 -5.98 2.90 22.07
CA LYS A 247 -6.86 2.75 20.90
C LYS A 247 -6.69 1.44 20.17
N LYS A 248 -5.62 0.69 20.44
CA LYS A 248 -5.32 -0.60 19.78
C LYS A 248 -5.35 -1.73 20.78
N THR A 249 -5.83 -2.87 20.30
CA THR A 249 -5.78 -4.10 21.10
C THR A 249 -4.33 -4.65 21.09
N THR A 250 -3.98 -5.42 22.12
CA THR A 250 -2.67 -6.06 22.20
C THR A 250 -2.40 -6.95 20.99
N GLY A 251 -3.45 -7.62 20.46
CA GLY A 251 -3.33 -8.44 19.25
C GLY A 251 -2.96 -7.64 18.01
N GLU A 252 -3.58 -6.45 17.81
CA GLU A 252 -3.21 -5.57 16.67
C GLU A 252 -1.76 -5.06 16.76
N LEU A 253 -1.25 -4.80 17.97
CA LEU A 253 0.13 -4.39 18.16
C LEU A 253 1.12 -5.53 17.87
N ILE A 254 0.78 -6.75 18.25
CA ILE A 254 1.58 -7.95 17.95
C ILE A 254 1.62 -8.17 16.44
N THR A 255 0.47 -8.11 15.75
CA THR A 255 0.40 -8.27 14.29
C THR A 255 1.27 -7.25 13.56
N ILE A 256 1.30 -5.98 14.00
CA ILE A 256 2.18 -4.95 13.42
C ILE A 256 3.66 -5.31 13.56
N LEU A 257 4.05 -5.95 14.66
CA LEU A 257 5.44 -6.39 14.88
C LEU A 257 5.77 -7.63 14.04
N GLU A 258 4.83 -8.56 13.91
CA GLU A 258 4.97 -9.78 13.10
C GLU A 258 5.01 -9.47 11.60
N ASP A 259 4.28 -8.47 11.11
CA ASP A 259 4.30 -8.04 9.71
C ASP A 259 5.65 -7.45 9.25
N VAL A 260 6.59 -7.22 10.18
CA VAL A 260 7.95 -6.74 9.88
C VAL A 260 8.94 -7.88 9.68
N GLU A 261 8.63 -9.11 10.14
CA GLU A 261 9.43 -10.31 9.95
C GLU A 261 9.17 -10.98 8.59
#